data_1b9d6f22d79808cf8467a9494d875127
#
_entry.id   1b9d6f22d79808cf8467a9494d875127
#
_cell.length_a   1.000
_cell.length_b   1.000
_cell.length_c   1.000
_cell.angle_alpha   90.00
_cell.angle_beta   90.00
_cell.angle_gamma   90.00
#
_symmetry.space_group_name_H-M   'P 1'
#
loop_
_entity.id
_entity.type
_entity.pdbx_description
1 polymer ?
#
loop_
_entity_poly.entity_id
_entity_poly.type
_entity_poly.pdbx_seq_one_letter_code
_entity_poly.pdbx_strand_id
1 'polypeptide(L)'
;DIVNIGVTNTLGTLNPLLMDGGETNKYATSLMFLPLVELNSNLEFEGEIADSVTTEDNKNFIVHIDEKATWSDGEKITADDVVYTALRLTSPVIGNTSMMYYVFEGVGDDGFTEEGAESIDGIKAIDDATVQFTTKEEMSLTTFENSYARYLMTLPKHVIEQYTEEELKTAEWFNHPDVVSGPYMVTDFDVDHYISYKANENYWKGAPKIAKLNIKIVSGSQLYAGLQSGEIDITQPT
;
A
#
# COMPACT_ATOMS: atom_id res chain seq x y z
N ASP A 1 -15.67 -20.35 4.96
CA ASP A 1 -16.04 -19.48 3.84
C ASP A 1 -14.80 -19.04 3.09
N ILE A 2 -14.81 -19.28 1.78
CA ILE A 2 -13.71 -18.93 0.87
C ILE A 2 -14.32 -18.15 -0.29
N VAL A 3 -13.70 -17.03 -0.66
CA VAL A 3 -14.04 -16.28 -1.87
C VAL A 3 -12.89 -16.37 -2.85
N ASN A 4 -13.18 -16.74 -4.10
CA ASN A 4 -12.21 -16.82 -5.17
C ASN A 4 -12.38 -15.62 -6.12
N ILE A 5 -11.33 -14.82 -6.25
CA ILE A 5 -11.30 -13.62 -7.10
C ILE A 5 -10.45 -13.93 -8.32
N GLY A 6 -11.03 -13.80 -9.51
CA GLY A 6 -10.30 -13.98 -10.77
C GLY A 6 -9.76 -12.67 -11.29
N VAL A 7 -8.51 -12.66 -11.70
CA VAL A 7 -7.87 -11.53 -12.36
C VAL A 7 -7.15 -12.00 -13.62
N THR A 8 -7.05 -11.13 -14.62
CA THR A 8 -6.39 -11.45 -15.89
C THR A 8 -5.01 -10.85 -16.02
N ASN A 9 -4.65 -9.91 -15.16
CA ASN A 9 -3.32 -9.32 -15.13
C ASN A 9 -2.41 -10.09 -14.18
N THR A 10 -1.15 -10.22 -14.56
CA THR A 10 -0.13 -10.84 -13.70
C THR A 10 0.27 -9.92 -12.56
N LEU A 11 0.70 -10.54 -11.47
CA LEU A 11 1.33 -9.85 -10.34
C LEU A 11 2.84 -9.79 -10.55
N GLY A 12 3.43 -8.62 -10.37
CA GLY A 12 4.88 -8.50 -10.41
C GLY A 12 5.52 -8.87 -9.08
N THR A 13 4.92 -8.43 -7.98
CA THR A 13 5.48 -8.57 -6.64
C THR A 13 4.42 -8.33 -5.58
N LEU A 14 4.64 -8.88 -4.37
CA LEU A 14 3.87 -8.52 -3.16
C LEU A 14 4.59 -7.47 -2.31
N ASN A 15 5.77 -7.03 -2.72
CA ASN A 15 6.53 -6.01 -2.01
C ASN A 15 6.08 -4.62 -2.45
N PRO A 16 5.41 -3.84 -1.58
CA PRO A 16 4.94 -2.50 -1.94
C PRO A 16 6.05 -1.53 -2.37
N LEU A 17 7.28 -1.77 -1.94
CA LEU A 17 8.42 -0.93 -2.31
C LEU A 17 8.85 -1.13 -3.77
N LEU A 18 8.49 -2.25 -4.38
CA LEU A 18 8.85 -2.62 -5.74
C LEU A 18 7.67 -2.58 -6.71
N MET A 19 6.46 -2.30 -6.21
CA MET A 19 5.29 -2.35 -7.07
C MET A 19 5.28 -1.18 -8.07
N ASP A 20 4.69 -1.45 -9.22
CA ASP A 20 4.34 -0.43 -10.20
C ASP A 20 2.96 0.17 -9.89
N GLY A 21 2.46 1.02 -10.77
CA GLY A 21 1.14 1.61 -10.63
C GLY A 21 -0.02 0.69 -11.05
N GLY A 22 0.23 -0.60 -11.25
CA GLY A 22 -0.78 -1.56 -11.72
C GLY A 22 -1.86 -1.83 -10.68
N GLU A 23 -3.12 -1.80 -11.11
CA GLU A 23 -4.27 -1.96 -10.20
C GLU A 23 -4.31 -3.35 -9.54
N THR A 24 -3.86 -4.40 -10.22
CA THR A 24 -3.81 -5.75 -9.63
C THR A 24 -2.81 -5.82 -8.48
N ASN A 25 -1.60 -5.26 -8.67
CA ASN A 25 -0.61 -5.19 -7.60
C ASN A 25 -1.11 -4.36 -6.42
N LYS A 26 -1.70 -3.20 -6.71
CA LYS A 26 -2.31 -2.34 -5.70
C LYS A 26 -3.37 -3.09 -4.91
N TYR A 27 -4.28 -3.76 -5.60
CA TYR A 27 -5.35 -4.52 -4.96
C TYR A 27 -4.80 -5.62 -4.05
N ALA A 28 -3.89 -6.43 -4.57
CA ALA A 28 -3.30 -7.56 -3.83
C ALA A 28 -2.54 -7.11 -2.58
N THR A 29 -1.77 -6.02 -2.68
CA THR A 29 -0.99 -5.49 -1.56
C THR A 29 -1.85 -4.72 -0.57
N SER A 30 -2.88 -4.01 -1.01
CA SER A 30 -3.78 -3.24 -0.13
C SER A 30 -4.68 -4.10 0.74
N LEU A 31 -4.82 -5.38 0.45
CA LEU A 31 -5.47 -6.32 1.37
C LEU A 31 -4.65 -6.54 2.65
N MET A 32 -3.34 -6.34 2.58
CA MET A 32 -2.41 -6.51 3.71
C MET A 32 -1.94 -5.18 4.30
N PHE A 33 -1.60 -4.23 3.44
CA PHE A 33 -1.06 -2.93 3.84
C PHE A 33 -1.97 -1.84 3.29
N LEU A 34 -2.70 -1.18 4.19
CA LEU A 34 -3.63 -0.14 3.79
C LEU A 34 -2.89 1.09 3.26
N PRO A 35 -3.41 1.72 2.19
CA PRO A 35 -2.97 3.05 1.79
C PRO A 35 -3.49 4.10 2.79
N LEU A 36 -3.09 5.36 2.59
CA LEU A 36 -3.59 6.45 3.42
C LEU A 36 -5.07 6.72 3.16
N VAL A 37 -5.48 6.69 1.90
CA VAL A 37 -6.86 6.87 1.45
C VAL A 37 -7.19 5.87 0.34
N GLU A 38 -8.48 5.69 0.06
CA GLU A 38 -8.95 4.87 -1.06
C GLU A 38 -10.18 5.50 -1.70
N LEU A 39 -10.46 5.12 -2.94
CA LEU A 39 -11.70 5.48 -3.61
C LEU A 39 -12.83 4.52 -3.22
N ASN A 40 -13.99 5.07 -2.86
CA ASN A 40 -15.18 4.27 -2.64
C ASN A 40 -15.93 4.01 -3.97
N SER A 41 -17.04 3.31 -3.90
CA SER A 41 -17.88 2.99 -5.08
C SER A 41 -18.48 4.22 -5.76
N ASN A 42 -18.53 5.36 -5.06
CA ASN A 42 -19.01 6.64 -5.60
C ASN A 42 -17.89 7.50 -6.15
N LEU A 43 -16.66 6.96 -6.23
CA LEU A 43 -15.45 7.66 -6.67
C LEU A 43 -15.08 8.85 -5.77
N GLU A 44 -15.44 8.75 -4.49
CA GLU A 44 -15.03 9.70 -3.47
C GLU A 44 -13.88 9.10 -2.64
N PHE A 45 -12.95 9.95 -2.20
CA PHE A 45 -11.87 9.49 -1.34
C PHE A 45 -12.35 9.27 0.08
N GLU A 46 -12.03 8.12 0.63
CA GLU A 46 -12.26 7.76 2.02
C GLU A 46 -10.93 7.52 2.71
N GLY A 47 -10.86 7.84 4.00
CA GLY A 47 -9.71 7.52 4.81
C GLY A 47 -9.54 6.01 4.99
N GLU A 48 -8.31 5.54 4.84
CA GLU A 48 -7.90 4.20 5.23
C GLU A 48 -7.05 4.29 6.50
N ILE A 49 -5.73 4.42 6.41
CA ILE A 49 -4.90 4.73 7.59
C ILE A 49 -5.15 6.16 8.07
N ALA A 50 -5.35 7.10 7.14
CA ALA A 50 -5.67 8.48 7.46
C ALA A 50 -7.16 8.63 7.76
N ASP A 51 -7.49 9.41 8.78
CA ASP A 51 -8.86 9.87 9.02
C ASP A 51 -9.13 11.21 8.36
N SER A 52 -8.10 11.98 8.01
CA SER A 52 -8.24 13.23 7.27
C SER A 52 -7.00 13.54 6.44
N VAL A 53 -7.24 14.19 5.30
CA VAL A 53 -6.21 14.79 4.45
C VAL A 53 -6.69 16.19 4.08
N THR A 54 -5.90 17.21 4.42
CA THR A 54 -6.29 18.62 4.21
C THR A 54 -5.14 19.43 3.63
N THR A 55 -5.48 20.51 2.97
CA THR A 55 -4.53 21.53 2.52
C THR A 55 -5.17 22.92 2.53
N GLU A 56 -4.42 23.92 2.93
CA GLU A 56 -4.87 25.32 2.87
C GLU A 56 -4.28 26.08 1.67
N ASP A 57 -3.15 25.59 1.15
CA ASP A 57 -2.35 26.33 0.14
C ASP A 57 -2.02 25.49 -1.10
N ASN A 58 -2.53 24.27 -1.21
CA ASN A 58 -2.24 23.34 -2.30
C ASN A 58 -0.76 22.96 -2.46
N LYS A 59 0.06 23.22 -1.45
CA LYS A 59 1.49 22.83 -1.40
C LYS A 59 1.83 22.03 -0.17
N ASN A 60 1.20 22.34 0.96
CA ASN A 60 1.36 21.61 2.22
C ASN A 60 0.10 20.79 2.47
N PHE A 61 0.26 19.49 2.48
CA PHE A 61 -0.82 18.53 2.70
C PHE A 61 -0.63 17.89 4.06
N ILE A 62 -1.67 17.98 4.90
CA ILE A 62 -1.64 17.44 6.24
C ILE A 62 -2.44 16.15 6.26
N VAL A 63 -1.76 15.06 6.57
CA VAL A 63 -2.35 13.72 6.71
C VAL A 63 -2.41 13.38 8.19
N HIS A 64 -3.61 13.21 8.72
CA HIS A 64 -3.81 12.79 10.09
C HIS A 64 -4.10 11.28 10.13
N ILE A 65 -3.31 10.53 10.89
CA ILE A 65 -3.48 9.09 11.03
C ILE A 65 -4.56 8.81 12.06
N ASP A 66 -5.47 7.89 11.74
CA ASP A 66 -6.53 7.47 12.64
C ASP A 66 -5.92 6.92 13.94
N GLU A 67 -6.34 7.45 15.07
CA GLU A 67 -5.83 7.06 16.37
C GLU A 67 -6.10 5.58 16.72
N LYS A 68 -7.07 4.97 16.07
CA LYS A 68 -7.42 3.56 16.24
C LYS A 68 -6.56 2.63 15.39
N ALA A 69 -5.82 3.17 14.41
CA ALA A 69 -5.03 2.36 13.49
C ALA A 69 -3.92 1.61 14.21
N THR A 70 -3.96 0.29 14.16
CA THR A 70 -2.96 -0.58 14.74
C THR A 70 -2.53 -1.65 13.75
N TRP A 71 -1.28 -2.07 13.89
CA TRP A 71 -0.76 -3.27 13.23
C TRP A 71 -1.38 -4.53 13.86
N SER A 72 -1.32 -5.64 13.13
CA SER A 72 -1.86 -6.92 13.61
C SER A 72 -1.18 -7.46 14.88
N ASP A 73 0.00 -6.98 15.22
CA ASP A 73 0.72 -7.29 16.45
C ASP A 73 0.34 -6.40 17.64
N GLY A 74 -0.59 -5.44 17.44
CA GLY A 74 -1.05 -4.51 18.46
C GLY A 74 -0.26 -3.21 18.55
N GLU A 75 0.86 -3.09 17.84
CA GLU A 75 1.61 -1.82 17.80
C GLU A 75 0.81 -0.77 17.03
N LYS A 76 0.89 0.47 17.49
CA LYS A 76 0.18 1.58 16.86
C LYS A 76 0.81 1.97 15.52
N ILE A 77 -0.01 2.24 14.52
CA ILE A 77 0.45 2.81 13.26
C ILE A 77 0.70 4.30 13.48
N THR A 78 1.91 4.76 13.17
CA THR A 78 2.33 6.14 13.44
C THR A 78 2.79 6.86 12.18
N ALA A 79 2.95 8.18 12.34
CA ALA A 79 3.54 9.02 11.29
C ALA A 79 4.93 8.53 10.87
N ASP A 80 5.71 7.97 11.80
CA ASP A 80 7.04 7.42 11.49
C ASP A 80 6.95 6.23 10.52
N ASP A 81 5.91 5.42 10.60
CA ASP A 81 5.71 4.33 9.63
C ASP A 81 5.52 4.88 8.22
N VAL A 82 4.72 5.94 8.08
CA VAL A 82 4.46 6.60 6.79
C VAL A 82 5.73 7.22 6.23
N VAL A 83 6.44 7.99 7.05
CA VAL A 83 7.68 8.67 6.64
C VAL A 83 8.76 7.65 6.26
N TYR A 84 8.90 6.59 7.04
CA TYR A 84 9.86 5.52 6.76
C TYR A 84 9.56 4.83 5.43
N THR A 85 8.29 4.52 5.18
CA THR A 85 7.87 3.91 3.92
C THR A 85 8.19 4.83 2.73
N ALA A 86 7.88 6.12 2.83
CA ALA A 86 8.20 7.09 1.79
C ALA A 86 9.70 7.21 1.55
N LEU A 87 10.49 7.17 2.61
CA LEU A 87 11.96 7.22 2.52
C LEU A 87 12.51 5.99 1.76
N ARG A 88 11.94 4.81 1.98
CA ARG A 88 12.33 3.60 1.24
C ARG A 88 11.83 3.62 -0.20
N LEU A 89 10.63 4.11 -0.46
CA LEU A 89 10.10 4.28 -1.84
C LEU A 89 10.95 5.22 -2.68
N THR A 90 11.63 6.18 -2.07
CA THR A 90 12.49 7.15 -2.75
C THR A 90 13.97 6.79 -2.70
N SER A 91 14.32 5.62 -2.17
CA SER A 91 15.70 5.15 -2.12
C SER A 91 16.22 4.80 -3.50
N PRO A 92 17.37 5.32 -3.94
CA PRO A 92 17.97 4.92 -5.21
C PRO A 92 18.43 3.45 -5.21
N VAL A 93 18.69 2.86 -4.04
CA VAL A 93 19.03 1.45 -3.89
C VAL A 93 17.82 0.56 -4.20
N ILE A 94 16.64 0.92 -3.69
CA ILE A 94 15.38 0.25 -4.02
C ILE A 94 15.05 0.43 -5.50
N GLY A 95 15.26 1.62 -6.03
CA GLY A 95 15.18 1.89 -7.45
C GLY A 95 13.78 1.89 -8.04
N ASN A 96 12.73 2.17 -7.24
CA ASN A 96 11.36 2.25 -7.75
C ASN A 96 11.17 3.53 -8.57
N THR A 97 10.94 3.39 -9.88
CA THR A 97 10.71 4.50 -10.80
C THR A 97 9.25 4.80 -11.09
N SER A 98 8.33 4.00 -10.53
CA SER A 98 6.90 4.08 -10.84
C SER A 98 6.13 5.07 -9.98
N MET A 99 6.62 5.41 -8.78
CA MET A 99 5.87 6.20 -7.80
C MET A 99 5.95 7.72 -8.02
N MET A 100 6.92 8.19 -8.77
CA MET A 100 7.03 9.60 -9.21
C MET A 100 7.07 10.63 -8.07
N TYR A 101 7.82 10.35 -7.00
CA TYR A 101 7.92 11.21 -5.83
C TYR A 101 8.74 12.49 -6.04
N TYR A 102 9.22 12.72 -7.27
CA TYR A 102 9.96 13.95 -7.64
C TYR A 102 9.19 15.25 -7.35
N VAL A 103 7.87 15.15 -7.17
CA VAL A 103 7.03 16.32 -6.87
C VAL A 103 7.23 16.87 -5.46
N PHE A 104 7.79 16.09 -4.54
CA PHE A 104 7.97 16.49 -3.14
C PHE A 104 9.34 17.16 -2.92
N GLU A 105 9.35 18.16 -2.04
CA GLU A 105 10.57 18.82 -1.63
C GLU A 105 11.57 17.80 -1.04
N GLY A 106 12.83 17.93 -1.43
CA GLY A 106 13.90 17.04 -0.96
C GLY A 106 14.06 15.75 -1.77
N VAL A 107 13.20 15.52 -2.76
CA VAL A 107 13.33 14.41 -3.71
C VAL A 107 13.84 14.94 -5.04
N GLY A 108 14.83 14.26 -5.63
CA GLY A 108 15.41 14.66 -6.92
C GLY A 108 14.42 14.50 -8.08
N ASP A 109 14.75 15.13 -9.21
CA ASP A 109 13.94 15.06 -10.43
C ASP A 109 13.85 13.64 -11.00
N ASP A 110 14.77 12.75 -10.60
CA ASP A 110 14.75 11.32 -10.93
C ASP A 110 13.79 10.50 -10.05
N GLY A 111 13.16 11.12 -9.06
CA GLY A 111 12.27 10.45 -8.10
C GLY A 111 12.97 9.88 -6.88
N PHE A 112 14.27 10.12 -6.71
CA PHE A 112 15.04 9.57 -5.61
C PHE A 112 15.60 10.65 -4.68
N THR A 113 15.77 10.27 -3.42
CA THR A 113 16.61 10.99 -2.47
C THR A 113 18.08 10.67 -2.75
N GLU A 114 18.98 11.37 -2.10
CA GLU A 114 20.40 11.00 -2.11
C GLU A 114 20.58 9.62 -1.43
N GLU A 115 21.54 8.85 -1.90
CA GLU A 115 21.87 7.57 -1.27
C GLU A 115 22.25 7.78 0.20
N GLY A 116 21.63 6.99 1.08
CA GLY A 116 21.86 7.09 2.51
C GLY A 116 21.08 8.21 3.21
N ALA A 117 20.16 8.89 2.51
CA ALA A 117 19.32 9.91 3.13
C ALA A 117 18.53 9.31 4.30
N GLU A 118 18.46 10.04 5.40
CA GLU A 118 17.75 9.64 6.62
C GLU A 118 16.41 10.36 6.78
N SER A 119 16.11 11.31 5.90
CA SER A 119 14.89 12.11 5.94
C SER A 119 14.58 12.69 4.56
N ILE A 120 13.33 13.13 4.39
CA ILE A 120 12.85 13.84 3.19
C ILE A 120 12.32 15.19 3.65
N ASP A 121 12.85 16.30 3.09
CA ASP A 121 12.42 17.64 3.50
C ASP A 121 10.92 17.84 3.33
N GLY A 122 10.36 17.31 2.28
CA GLY A 122 8.94 17.44 1.96
C GLY A 122 8.03 16.36 2.52
N ILE A 123 8.51 15.42 3.35
CA ILE A 123 7.68 14.39 3.97
C ILE A 123 8.15 14.19 5.40
N LYS A 124 7.42 14.78 6.35
CA LYS A 124 7.85 14.83 7.75
C LYS A 124 6.74 14.47 8.72
N ALA A 125 7.09 13.75 9.76
CA ALA A 125 6.24 13.56 10.93
C ALA A 125 6.24 14.83 11.75
N ILE A 126 5.06 15.45 11.91
CA ILE A 126 4.89 16.62 12.75
C ILE A 126 4.70 16.19 14.21
N ASP A 127 3.96 15.12 14.39
CA ASP A 127 3.80 14.39 15.65
C ASP A 127 3.52 12.91 15.33
N ASP A 128 3.21 12.11 16.33
CA ASP A 128 3.00 10.65 16.15
C ASP A 128 1.85 10.31 15.21
N ALA A 129 0.90 11.22 15.02
CA ALA A 129 -0.31 10.98 14.22
C ALA A 129 -0.42 11.89 12.99
N THR A 130 0.56 12.77 12.75
CA THR A 130 0.45 13.78 11.69
C THR A 130 1.67 13.76 10.79
N VAL A 131 1.42 13.62 9.48
CA VAL A 131 2.46 13.72 8.45
C VAL A 131 2.16 14.94 7.59
N GLN A 132 3.18 15.73 7.33
CA GLN A 132 3.09 16.84 6.38
C GLN A 132 3.85 16.48 5.11
N PHE A 133 3.14 16.57 3.97
CA PHE A 133 3.72 16.47 2.63
C PHE A 133 3.81 17.87 2.02
N THR A 134 4.98 18.25 1.55
CA THR A 134 5.20 19.54 0.90
C THR A 134 5.66 19.33 -0.54
N THR A 135 4.91 19.84 -1.49
CA THR A 135 5.23 19.75 -2.90
C THR A 135 6.06 20.95 -3.37
N LYS A 136 6.84 20.76 -4.43
CA LYS A 136 7.64 21.82 -5.05
C LYS A 136 6.74 22.85 -5.73
N GLU A 137 5.68 22.37 -6.40
CA GLU A 137 4.69 23.18 -7.10
C GLU A 137 3.31 22.94 -6.52
N GLU A 138 2.36 23.83 -6.79
CA GLU A 138 0.98 23.66 -6.37
C GLU A 138 0.35 22.41 -6.98
N MET A 139 -0.44 21.70 -6.19
CA MET A 139 -1.14 20.50 -6.57
C MET A 139 -2.52 20.49 -5.92
N SER A 140 -3.56 20.07 -6.65
CA SER A 140 -4.88 19.94 -6.04
C SER A 140 -4.90 18.81 -5.01
N LEU A 141 -5.78 18.94 -4.02
CA LEU A 141 -6.01 17.87 -3.03
C LEU A 141 -6.40 16.56 -3.72
N THR A 142 -7.26 16.64 -4.72
CA THR A 142 -7.69 15.46 -5.50
C THR A 142 -6.50 14.77 -6.16
N THR A 143 -5.57 15.51 -6.75
CA THR A 143 -4.36 14.94 -7.36
C THR A 143 -3.47 14.30 -6.31
N PHE A 144 -3.27 14.96 -5.17
CA PHE A 144 -2.47 14.41 -4.07
C PHE A 144 -3.06 13.08 -3.60
N GLU A 145 -4.36 13.04 -3.35
CA GLU A 145 -5.04 11.84 -2.88
C GLU A 145 -5.01 10.72 -3.93
N ASN A 146 -5.31 11.04 -5.19
CA ASN A 146 -5.39 10.05 -6.26
C ASN A 146 -4.04 9.47 -6.66
N SER A 147 -3.00 10.29 -6.72
CA SER A 147 -1.70 9.89 -7.25
C SER A 147 -0.70 9.46 -6.16
N TYR A 148 -0.87 9.88 -4.92
CA TYR A 148 0.10 9.62 -3.86
C TYR A 148 -0.49 8.96 -2.63
N ALA A 149 -1.48 9.56 -1.97
CA ALA A 149 -2.07 9.02 -0.75
C ALA A 149 -2.71 7.63 -0.96
N ARG A 150 -3.30 7.42 -2.10
CA ARG A 150 -3.96 6.17 -2.50
C ARG A 150 -2.98 5.04 -2.80
N TYR A 151 -1.73 5.36 -3.11
CA TYR A 151 -0.69 4.39 -3.46
C TYR A 151 0.39 4.21 -2.41
N LEU A 152 0.32 4.93 -1.30
CA LEU A 152 1.28 4.77 -0.22
C LEU A 152 0.80 3.69 0.75
N MET A 153 1.12 2.44 0.44
CA MET A 153 0.88 1.29 1.30
C MET A 153 1.90 1.31 2.43
N THR A 154 1.48 1.80 3.59
CA THR A 154 2.36 2.01 4.73
C THR A 154 2.85 0.69 5.29
N LEU A 155 4.15 0.59 5.55
CA LEU A 155 4.83 -0.59 6.07
C LEU A 155 5.19 -0.42 7.54
N PRO A 156 5.25 -1.53 8.31
CA PRO A 156 5.60 -1.48 9.73
C PRO A 156 7.11 -1.25 9.90
N LYS A 157 7.47 -0.01 10.23
CA LYS A 157 8.87 0.36 10.45
C LYS A 157 9.56 -0.56 11.45
N HIS A 158 8.90 -0.86 12.58
CA HIS A 158 9.49 -1.68 13.66
C HIS A 158 9.83 -3.11 13.22
N VAL A 159 9.27 -3.57 12.12
CA VAL A 159 9.59 -4.88 11.54
C VAL A 159 10.64 -4.76 10.45
N ILE A 160 10.41 -3.89 9.46
CA ILE A 160 11.26 -3.87 8.27
C ILE A 160 12.55 -3.07 8.45
N GLU A 161 12.70 -2.27 9.49
CA GLU A 161 13.94 -1.55 9.76
C GLU A 161 15.13 -2.47 10.07
N GLN A 162 14.88 -3.74 10.39
CA GLN A 162 15.94 -4.74 10.55
C GLN A 162 16.69 -5.05 9.26
N TYR A 163 16.07 -4.78 8.11
CA TYR A 163 16.66 -5.02 6.80
C TYR A 163 17.41 -3.80 6.29
N THR A 164 18.53 -4.03 5.62
CA THR A 164 19.17 -2.98 4.80
C THR A 164 18.29 -2.66 3.58
N GLU A 165 18.55 -1.54 2.92
CA GLU A 165 17.83 -1.21 1.67
C GLU A 165 18.00 -2.29 0.60
N GLU A 166 19.20 -2.84 0.45
CA GLU A 166 19.45 -3.93 -0.51
C GLU A 166 18.68 -5.19 -0.13
N GLU A 167 18.66 -5.55 1.16
CA GLU A 167 17.89 -6.70 1.65
C GLU A 167 16.38 -6.53 1.46
N LEU A 168 15.85 -5.31 1.56
CA LEU A 168 14.43 -5.03 1.35
C LEU A 168 13.93 -5.39 -0.06
N LYS A 169 14.83 -5.43 -1.05
CA LYS A 169 14.47 -5.79 -2.42
C LYS A 169 14.11 -7.27 -2.58
N THR A 170 14.62 -8.13 -1.71
CA THR A 170 14.47 -9.58 -1.83
C THR A 170 14.00 -10.25 -0.55
N ALA A 171 13.62 -9.50 0.46
CA ALA A 171 13.21 -10.07 1.75
C ALA A 171 11.99 -10.98 1.61
N GLU A 172 12.13 -12.22 2.04
CA GLU A 172 11.06 -13.22 2.04
C GLU A 172 9.86 -12.82 2.91
N TRP A 173 10.08 -11.92 3.86
CA TRP A 173 9.01 -11.39 4.72
C TRP A 173 7.82 -10.88 3.91
N PHE A 174 8.06 -10.23 2.76
CA PHE A 174 6.99 -9.69 1.92
C PHE A 174 6.10 -10.75 1.30
N ASN A 175 6.55 -12.00 1.22
CA ASN A 175 5.74 -13.11 0.71
C ASN A 175 4.82 -13.71 1.79
N HIS A 176 5.15 -13.49 3.07
CA HIS A 176 4.38 -13.95 4.22
C HIS A 176 4.44 -12.94 5.35
N PRO A 177 3.97 -11.70 5.17
CA PRO A 177 4.05 -10.71 6.24
C PRO A 177 3.25 -11.18 7.46
N ASP A 178 3.92 -11.23 8.61
CA ASP A 178 3.29 -11.58 9.89
C ASP A 178 2.74 -10.37 10.64
N VAL A 179 3.04 -9.17 10.16
CA VAL A 179 2.54 -7.90 10.69
C VAL A 179 1.93 -7.11 9.53
N VAL A 180 0.63 -6.85 9.61
CA VAL A 180 -0.12 -6.15 8.55
C VAL A 180 -1.06 -5.13 9.17
N SER A 181 -1.51 -4.17 8.37
CA SER A 181 -2.52 -3.18 8.76
C SER A 181 -3.89 -3.49 8.20
N GLY A 182 -3.96 -4.31 7.19
CA GLY A 182 -5.16 -4.60 6.42
C GLY A 182 -5.95 -5.81 6.92
N PRO A 183 -7.06 -6.12 6.22
CA PRO A 183 -7.97 -7.18 6.65
C PRO A 183 -7.46 -8.60 6.44
N TYR A 184 -6.42 -8.80 5.61
CA TYR A 184 -5.97 -10.15 5.23
C TYR A 184 -4.46 -10.29 5.30
N MET A 185 -4.02 -11.54 5.45
CA MET A 185 -2.62 -11.95 5.49
C MET A 185 -2.39 -13.07 4.48
N VAL A 186 -1.30 -13.03 3.74
CA VAL A 186 -0.94 -14.08 2.78
C VAL A 186 -0.57 -15.37 3.51
N THR A 187 -1.13 -16.48 3.06
CA THR A 187 -0.77 -17.83 3.54
C THR A 187 0.03 -18.62 2.51
N ASP A 188 -0.17 -18.34 1.21
CA ASP A 188 0.53 -19.00 0.14
C ASP A 188 0.53 -18.13 -1.11
N PHE A 189 1.61 -18.19 -1.88
CA PHE A 189 1.81 -17.30 -3.02
C PHE A 189 2.60 -18.00 -4.12
N ASP A 190 2.03 -18.04 -5.31
CA ASP A 190 2.69 -18.41 -6.54
C ASP A 190 2.48 -17.27 -7.53
N VAL A 191 3.54 -16.55 -7.85
CA VAL A 191 3.54 -15.28 -8.58
C VAL A 191 2.75 -15.32 -9.90
N ASP A 192 2.79 -16.45 -10.59
CA ASP A 192 2.16 -16.58 -11.91
C ASP A 192 0.74 -17.14 -11.84
N HIS A 193 0.29 -17.65 -10.71
CA HIS A 193 -0.91 -18.44 -10.63
C HIS A 193 -1.92 -17.97 -9.60
N TYR A 194 -1.50 -17.72 -8.35
CA TYR A 194 -2.45 -17.39 -7.29
C TYR A 194 -1.79 -16.77 -6.06
N ILE A 195 -2.64 -16.13 -5.26
CA ILE A 195 -2.33 -15.72 -3.89
C ILE A 195 -3.47 -16.20 -2.99
N SER A 196 -3.12 -16.85 -1.89
CA SER A 196 -4.08 -17.25 -0.86
C SER A 196 -3.91 -16.42 0.39
N TYR A 197 -5.02 -15.98 0.94
CA TYR A 197 -5.08 -15.13 2.13
C TYR A 197 -5.95 -15.78 3.20
N LYS A 198 -5.61 -15.48 4.47
CA LYS A 198 -6.50 -15.68 5.62
C LYS A 198 -6.88 -14.33 6.22
N ALA A 199 -8.03 -14.26 6.87
CA ALA A 199 -8.47 -13.07 7.59
C ALA A 199 -7.45 -12.68 8.68
N ASN A 200 -7.16 -11.39 8.79
CA ASN A 200 -6.49 -10.83 9.94
C ASN A 200 -7.54 -10.61 11.03
N GLU A 201 -7.58 -11.49 12.03
CA GLU A 201 -8.56 -11.43 13.11
C GLU A 201 -8.36 -10.20 14.01
N ASN A 202 -7.16 -9.61 13.98
CA ASN A 202 -6.81 -8.41 14.75
C ASN A 202 -6.92 -7.13 13.90
N TYR A 203 -7.69 -7.18 12.81
CA TYR A 203 -7.89 -6.00 11.99
C TYR A 203 -8.59 -4.90 12.78
N TRP A 204 -7.96 -3.74 12.87
CA TRP A 204 -8.42 -2.62 13.70
C TRP A 204 -9.75 -2.02 13.26
N LYS A 205 -10.18 -2.24 12.02
CA LYS A 205 -11.52 -1.85 11.52
C LYS A 205 -12.57 -2.95 11.71
N GLY A 206 -12.22 -4.05 12.36
CA GLY A 206 -13.08 -5.20 12.60
C GLY A 206 -12.70 -6.41 11.76
N ALA A 207 -12.69 -7.59 12.38
CA ALA A 207 -12.32 -8.83 11.71
C ALA A 207 -13.21 -9.08 10.47
N PRO A 208 -12.62 -9.48 9.33
CA PRO A 208 -13.39 -9.79 8.14
C PRO A 208 -14.36 -10.95 8.37
N LYS A 209 -15.52 -10.88 7.74
CA LYS A 209 -16.53 -11.96 7.79
C LYS A 209 -16.14 -13.16 6.94
N ILE A 210 -15.37 -12.93 5.87
CA ILE A 210 -14.88 -13.97 4.97
C ILE A 210 -13.53 -14.44 5.49
N ALA A 211 -13.43 -15.71 5.85
CA ALA A 211 -12.23 -16.25 6.50
C ALA A 211 -11.03 -16.38 5.56
N LYS A 212 -11.28 -16.66 4.28
CA LYS A 212 -10.23 -16.90 3.27
C LYS A 212 -10.57 -16.25 1.94
N LEU A 213 -9.54 -15.70 1.30
CA LEU A 213 -9.60 -15.19 -0.06
C LEU A 213 -8.54 -15.87 -0.91
N ASN A 214 -8.86 -16.12 -2.17
CA ASN A 214 -7.87 -16.49 -3.18
C ASN A 214 -7.96 -15.50 -4.33
N ILE A 215 -6.83 -14.98 -4.77
CA ILE A 215 -6.72 -14.29 -6.06
C ILE A 215 -6.15 -15.30 -7.03
N LYS A 216 -6.88 -15.57 -8.12
CA LYS A 216 -6.45 -16.50 -9.17
C LYS A 216 -6.14 -15.72 -10.43
N ILE A 217 -4.94 -15.92 -10.97
CA ILE A 217 -4.50 -15.32 -12.22
C ILE A 217 -4.88 -16.28 -13.35
N VAL A 218 -5.77 -15.84 -14.23
CA VAL A 218 -6.35 -16.69 -15.27
C VAL A 218 -6.41 -15.94 -16.60
N SER A 219 -6.56 -16.68 -17.71
CA SER A 219 -6.87 -16.08 -19.01
C SER A 219 -8.30 -15.56 -19.05
N GLY A 220 -8.64 -14.73 -20.03
CA GLY A 220 -10.02 -14.23 -20.19
C GLY A 220 -11.04 -15.35 -20.38
N SER A 221 -10.68 -16.40 -21.12
CA SER A 221 -11.56 -17.57 -21.31
C SER A 221 -11.73 -18.39 -20.03
N GLN A 222 -10.65 -18.56 -19.26
CA GLN A 222 -10.71 -19.24 -17.95
C GLN A 222 -11.51 -18.42 -16.93
N LEU A 223 -11.43 -17.09 -16.98
CA LEU A 223 -12.22 -16.21 -16.13
C LEU A 223 -13.71 -16.42 -16.38
N TYR A 224 -14.12 -16.41 -17.66
CA TYR A 224 -15.50 -16.63 -18.05
C TYR A 224 -16.01 -18.01 -17.61
N ALA A 225 -15.24 -19.05 -17.91
CA ALA A 225 -15.59 -20.42 -17.52
C ALA A 225 -15.67 -20.58 -16.00
N GLY A 226 -14.73 -19.98 -15.26
CA GLY A 226 -14.69 -20.03 -13.80
C GLY A 226 -15.87 -19.31 -13.16
N LEU A 227 -16.30 -18.18 -13.70
CA LEU A 227 -17.50 -17.48 -13.25
C LEU A 227 -18.77 -18.30 -13.51
N GLN A 228 -18.85 -18.97 -14.65
CA GLN A 228 -20.00 -19.83 -14.97
C GLN A 228 -20.06 -21.08 -14.09
N SER A 229 -18.93 -21.71 -13.81
CA SER A 229 -18.85 -22.94 -13.00
C SER A 229 -18.95 -22.69 -11.49
N GLY A 230 -18.71 -21.45 -11.03
CA GLY A 230 -18.63 -21.13 -9.62
C GLY A 230 -17.24 -21.34 -9.01
N GLU A 231 -16.21 -21.68 -9.79
CA GLU A 231 -14.83 -21.73 -9.34
C GLU A 231 -14.27 -20.35 -9.05
N ILE A 232 -14.79 -19.33 -9.73
CA ILE A 232 -14.50 -17.91 -9.50
C ILE A 232 -15.79 -17.24 -9.08
N ASP A 233 -15.76 -16.54 -7.95
CA ASP A 233 -16.94 -15.88 -7.38
C ASP A 233 -17.09 -14.45 -7.89
N ILE A 234 -15.97 -13.73 -8.01
CA ILE A 234 -15.96 -12.34 -8.49
C ILE A 234 -14.71 -12.08 -9.30
N THR A 235 -14.76 -11.01 -10.10
CA THR A 235 -13.59 -10.51 -10.82
C THR A 235 -13.29 -9.08 -10.39
N GLN A 236 -12.01 -8.75 -10.37
CA GLN A 236 -11.61 -7.36 -10.20
C GLN A 236 -11.58 -6.67 -11.56
N PRO A 237 -12.23 -5.51 -11.74
CA PRO A 237 -12.08 -4.70 -12.93
C PRO A 237 -10.62 -4.25 -13.12
N THR A 238 -10.17 -4.35 -14.32
CA THR A 238 -8.82 -3.93 -14.73
C THR A 238 -8.88 -2.56 -15.43
#